data_efe35d5fd2e3354739c278e493240860
#
_entry.id   efe35d5fd2e3354739c278e493240860
#
_cell.length_a   1.000
_cell.length_b   1.000
_cell.length_c   1.000
_cell.angle_alpha   90.00
_cell.angle_beta   90.00
_cell.angle_gamma   90.00
#
_symmetry.space_group_name_H-M   'P 1'
#
loop_
_entity.id
_entity.type
_entity.pdbx_description
1 polymer ?
#
loop_
_entity_poly.entity_id
_entity_poly.type
_entity_poly.pdbx_seq_one_letter_code
_entity_poly.pdbx_strand_id
1 'polypeptide(L)'
;MYSFKIEEAEEAIKAYLRKHPNSKAAGKALNGDCAAMMELYEKLCGPQEFDGGPADEALSIIYEAYNRQYPPAMIRLAQVEMCDDIKYCPEGAMTLMEAYKLGSQEAMILLKNDWHNSVKDIDAQRKVGNRLNKYEEFVLAFYYHYGIEVEKDEALALNLFKSSAKRGCDEAKKFLQLPDVKEG
;
A
#
# COMPACT_ATOMS: atom_id res chain seq x y z
N MET A 1 0.15 -1.53 11.90
CA MET A 1 -1.04 -1.04 11.18
C MET A 1 -1.66 0.07 12.00
N TYR A 2 -1.51 1.31 11.59
CA TYR A 2 -2.17 2.45 12.22
C TYR A 2 -3.68 2.32 11.97
N SER A 3 -4.48 2.30 13.03
CA SER A 3 -5.94 2.29 12.93
C SER A 3 -6.42 3.71 13.17
N PHE A 4 -6.38 4.53 12.12
CA PHE A 4 -6.98 5.85 12.17
C PHE A 4 -8.50 5.72 12.04
N LYS A 5 -9.24 6.45 12.88
CA LYS A 5 -10.70 6.48 12.84
C LYS A 5 -11.16 7.59 11.91
N ILE A 6 -12.31 7.40 11.28
CA ILE A 6 -12.96 8.42 10.43
C ILE A 6 -13.10 9.76 11.18
N GLU A 7 -13.40 9.69 12.49
CA GLU A 7 -13.52 10.85 13.38
C GLU A 7 -12.21 11.67 13.47
N GLU A 8 -11.06 11.02 13.41
CA GLU A 8 -9.74 11.68 13.47
C GLU A 8 -9.47 12.49 12.19
N ALA A 9 -9.82 11.93 11.01
CA ALA A 9 -9.72 12.64 9.74
C ALA A 9 -10.64 13.88 9.70
N GLU A 10 -11.90 13.73 10.15
CA GLU A 10 -12.85 14.82 10.20
C GLU A 10 -12.39 15.95 11.11
N GLU A 11 -11.87 15.63 12.30
CA GLU A 11 -11.32 16.62 13.23
C GLU A 11 -10.06 17.30 12.69
N ALA A 12 -9.18 16.58 12.01
CA ALA A 12 -8.01 17.15 11.35
C ALA A 12 -8.41 18.16 10.26
N ILE A 13 -9.41 17.82 9.43
CA ILE A 13 -9.92 18.71 8.38
C ILE A 13 -10.59 19.96 9.02
N LYS A 14 -11.37 19.79 10.09
CA LYS A 14 -11.98 20.91 10.82
C LYS A 14 -10.92 21.79 11.48
N ALA A 15 -9.86 21.21 12.05
CA ALA A 15 -8.75 21.96 12.61
C ALA A 15 -8.03 22.80 11.56
N TYR A 16 -7.84 22.24 10.36
CA TYR A 16 -7.30 22.99 9.23
C TYR A 16 -8.21 24.13 8.80
N LEU A 17 -9.54 23.92 8.73
CA LEU A 17 -10.51 24.96 8.38
C LEU A 17 -10.57 26.10 9.39
N ARG A 18 -10.38 25.81 10.70
CA ARG A 18 -10.29 26.87 11.71
C ARG A 18 -9.13 27.85 11.44
N LYS A 19 -8.02 27.34 10.90
CA LYS A 19 -6.84 28.15 10.52
C LYS A 19 -6.98 28.77 9.12
N HIS A 20 -7.73 28.10 8.23
CA HIS A 20 -7.88 28.45 6.81
C HIS A 20 -9.35 28.43 6.37
N PRO A 21 -10.21 29.35 6.87
CA PRO A 21 -11.67 29.28 6.73
C PRO A 21 -12.16 29.32 5.27
N ASN A 22 -11.36 29.84 4.36
CA ASN A 22 -11.69 29.91 2.94
C ASN A 22 -11.11 28.76 2.10
N SER A 23 -10.59 27.70 2.74
CA SER A 23 -10.02 26.55 2.04
C SER A 23 -11.11 25.73 1.33
N LYS A 24 -11.16 25.84 0.00
CA LYS A 24 -12.09 25.04 -0.83
C LYS A 24 -11.78 23.54 -0.74
N ALA A 25 -10.49 23.16 -0.69
CA ALA A 25 -10.10 21.77 -0.55
C ALA A 25 -10.62 21.17 0.76
N ALA A 26 -10.42 21.84 1.89
CA ALA A 26 -10.90 21.34 3.17
C ALA A 26 -12.44 21.24 3.24
N GLY A 27 -13.16 22.22 2.66
CA GLY A 27 -14.63 22.16 2.55
C GLY A 27 -15.11 20.97 1.71
N LYS A 28 -14.46 20.66 0.60
CA LYS A 28 -14.78 19.47 -0.21
C LYS A 28 -14.41 18.16 0.49
N ALA A 29 -13.24 18.13 1.15
CA ALA A 29 -12.78 16.95 1.89
C ALA A 29 -13.76 16.56 3.00
N LEU A 30 -14.33 17.53 3.75
CA LEU A 30 -15.40 17.28 4.73
C LEU A 30 -16.64 16.63 4.11
N ASN A 31 -16.92 16.92 2.83
CA ASN A 31 -18.04 16.31 2.10
C ASN A 31 -17.66 14.95 1.45
N GLY A 32 -16.47 14.40 1.77
CA GLY A 32 -16.04 13.09 1.30
C GLY A 32 -15.34 13.08 -0.05
N ASP A 33 -14.93 14.22 -0.59
CA ASP A 33 -14.15 14.31 -1.84
C ASP A 33 -12.71 13.83 -1.60
N CYS A 34 -12.40 12.62 -2.06
CA CYS A 34 -11.09 11.99 -1.87
C CYS A 34 -9.94 12.74 -2.58
N ALA A 35 -10.20 13.37 -3.73
CA ALA A 35 -9.19 14.18 -4.40
C ALA A 35 -8.85 15.43 -3.58
N ALA A 36 -9.85 16.04 -2.94
CA ALA A 36 -9.64 17.15 -2.03
C ALA A 36 -8.94 16.72 -0.73
N MET A 37 -9.16 15.49 -0.26
CA MET A 37 -8.40 14.90 0.86
C MET A 37 -6.92 14.77 0.50
N MET A 38 -6.60 14.28 -0.71
CA MET A 38 -5.22 14.21 -1.19
C MET A 38 -4.57 15.59 -1.28
N GLU A 39 -5.27 16.58 -1.86
CA GLU A 39 -4.77 17.97 -1.91
C GLU A 39 -4.48 18.51 -0.50
N LEU A 40 -5.31 18.18 0.48
CA LEU A 40 -5.14 18.62 1.86
C LEU A 40 -3.97 17.88 2.53
N TYR A 41 -3.83 16.60 2.29
CA TYR A 41 -2.68 15.81 2.74
C TYR A 41 -1.36 16.44 2.27
N GLU A 42 -1.22 16.73 0.99
CA GLU A 42 -0.01 17.33 0.42
C GLU A 42 0.29 18.72 1.03
N LYS A 43 -0.74 19.51 1.31
CA LYS A 43 -0.58 20.81 1.98
C LYS A 43 -0.12 20.68 3.43
N LEU A 44 -0.55 19.66 4.15
CA LEU A 44 -0.17 19.42 5.53
C LEU A 44 1.24 18.81 5.64
N CYS A 45 1.63 17.98 4.68
CA CYS A 45 2.99 17.46 4.59
C CYS A 45 4.01 18.57 4.26
N GLY A 46 3.59 19.59 3.49
CA GLY A 46 4.48 20.68 3.07
C GLY A 46 5.59 20.24 2.10
N PRO A 47 6.45 21.14 1.65
CA PRO A 47 7.62 20.80 0.82
C PRO A 47 8.77 20.29 1.69
N GLN A 48 8.55 19.30 2.52
CA GLN A 48 9.57 18.83 3.45
C GLN A 48 10.45 17.74 2.84
N GLU A 49 11.75 18.01 2.84
CA GLU A 49 12.78 16.99 3.01
C GLU A 49 12.53 16.34 4.38
N PHE A 50 12.08 15.11 4.37
CA PHE A 50 11.51 14.41 5.50
C PHE A 50 12.55 13.96 6.52
N ASP A 51 12.74 14.71 7.58
CA ASP A 51 13.43 14.20 8.80
C ASP A 51 12.46 13.60 9.85
N GLY A 52 11.15 13.58 9.64
CA GLY A 52 10.19 13.18 10.67
C GLY A 52 8.91 12.47 10.26
N GLY A 53 8.70 12.16 8.98
CA GLY A 53 7.44 11.58 8.49
C GLY A 53 6.26 12.56 8.45
N PRO A 54 5.13 12.19 7.81
CA PRO A 54 3.93 13.04 7.77
C PRO A 54 3.32 13.19 9.17
N ALA A 55 2.76 14.36 9.46
CA ALA A 55 2.05 14.61 10.71
C ALA A 55 0.84 13.66 10.85
N ASP A 56 0.47 13.31 12.08
CA ASP A 56 -0.67 12.40 12.36
C ASP A 56 -1.97 12.91 11.73
N GLU A 57 -2.18 14.23 11.69
CA GLU A 57 -3.33 14.84 11.04
C GLU A 57 -3.35 14.58 9.52
N ALA A 58 -2.20 14.65 8.87
CA ALA A 58 -2.10 14.35 7.44
C ALA A 58 -2.36 12.86 7.18
N LEU A 59 -1.76 11.99 8.00
CA LEU A 59 -1.98 10.54 7.91
C LEU A 59 -3.46 10.18 8.10
N SER A 60 -4.16 10.74 9.06
CA SER A 60 -5.58 10.45 9.28
C SER A 60 -6.43 10.78 8.05
N ILE A 61 -6.13 11.87 7.35
CA ILE A 61 -6.86 12.30 6.14
C ILE A 61 -6.62 11.35 4.97
N ILE A 62 -5.36 10.93 4.74
CA ILE A 62 -5.06 10.02 3.64
C ILE A 62 -5.61 8.60 3.91
N TYR A 63 -5.62 8.15 5.17
CA TYR A 63 -6.25 6.88 5.55
C TYR A 63 -7.77 6.89 5.34
N GLU A 64 -8.44 8.03 5.53
CA GLU A 64 -9.86 8.14 5.20
C GLU A 64 -10.10 7.99 3.68
N ALA A 65 -9.27 8.61 2.85
CA ALA A 65 -9.35 8.42 1.39
C ALA A 65 -9.01 6.96 0.98
N TYR A 66 -8.07 6.31 1.65
CA TYR A 66 -7.77 4.88 1.49
C TYR A 66 -8.97 4.00 1.83
N ASN A 67 -9.63 4.24 2.98
CA ASN A 67 -10.81 3.50 3.42
C ASN A 67 -11.98 3.62 2.42
N ARG A 68 -12.03 4.69 1.65
CA ARG A 68 -12.97 4.92 0.55
C ARG A 68 -12.52 4.26 -0.77
N GLN A 69 -11.48 3.44 -0.74
CA GLN A 69 -10.92 2.73 -1.89
C GLN A 69 -10.48 3.69 -3.02
N TYR A 70 -9.87 4.80 -2.66
CA TYR A 70 -9.36 5.79 -3.62
C TYR A 70 -7.90 5.44 -4.02
N PRO A 71 -7.64 4.96 -5.26
CA PRO A 71 -6.33 4.45 -5.65
C PRO A 71 -5.16 5.41 -5.47
N PRO A 72 -5.26 6.74 -5.74
CA PRO A 72 -4.17 7.66 -5.47
C PRO A 72 -3.76 7.70 -3.98
N ALA A 73 -4.72 7.60 -3.04
CA ALA A 73 -4.41 7.53 -1.62
C ALA A 73 -3.71 6.22 -1.23
N MET A 74 -4.14 5.10 -1.83
CA MET A 74 -3.49 3.80 -1.65
C MET A 74 -2.04 3.83 -2.11
N ILE A 75 -1.78 4.38 -3.31
CA ILE A 75 -0.42 4.51 -3.85
C ILE A 75 0.43 5.37 -2.93
N ARG A 76 -0.10 6.50 -2.48
CA ARG A 76 0.64 7.41 -1.59
C ARG A 76 0.95 6.76 -0.24
N LEU A 77 0.01 6.03 0.35
CA LEU A 77 0.24 5.26 1.58
C LEU A 77 1.29 4.17 1.35
N ALA A 78 1.19 3.40 0.27
CA ALA A 78 2.19 2.41 -0.07
C ALA A 78 3.60 3.03 -0.15
N GLN A 79 3.76 4.19 -0.78
CA GLN A 79 5.04 4.91 -0.85
C GLN A 79 5.54 5.36 0.53
N VAL A 80 4.66 5.82 1.41
CA VAL A 80 5.00 6.20 2.79
C VAL A 80 5.41 4.97 3.62
N GLU A 81 4.72 3.85 3.45
CA GLU A 81 4.95 2.60 4.17
C GLU A 81 6.19 1.84 3.68
N MET A 82 6.48 1.87 2.37
CA MET A 82 7.53 1.05 1.75
C MET A 82 8.96 1.52 2.07
N CYS A 83 9.15 2.64 2.75
CA CYS A 83 10.49 3.19 3.00
C CYS A 83 11.31 3.29 1.70
N ASP A 84 12.18 2.31 1.40
CA ASP A 84 13.05 2.34 0.22
C ASP A 84 12.85 1.15 -0.73
N ASP A 85 12.24 0.04 -0.29
CA ASP A 85 12.15 -1.18 -1.11
C ASP A 85 10.95 -2.06 -0.72
N ILE A 86 10.09 -2.36 -1.70
CA ILE A 86 8.88 -3.17 -1.56
C ILE A 86 9.13 -4.55 -0.91
N LYS A 87 10.30 -5.15 -1.14
CA LYS A 87 10.64 -6.49 -0.62
C LYS A 87 10.74 -6.58 0.90
N TYR A 88 10.87 -5.44 1.58
CA TYR A 88 10.96 -5.38 3.04
C TYR A 88 9.69 -4.88 3.70
N CYS A 89 8.71 -4.45 2.90
CA CYS A 89 7.49 -3.83 3.41
C CYS A 89 6.23 -4.51 2.85
N PRO A 90 5.80 -5.63 3.44
CA PRO A 90 4.64 -6.38 2.98
C PRO A 90 3.34 -5.57 3.06
N GLU A 91 3.20 -4.65 4.01
CA GLU A 91 2.03 -3.76 4.12
C GLU A 91 1.92 -2.85 2.90
N GLY A 92 3.00 -2.15 2.54
CA GLY A 92 3.04 -1.29 1.37
C GLY A 92 2.82 -2.07 0.07
N ALA A 93 3.38 -3.29 -0.02
CA ALA A 93 3.13 -4.18 -1.15
C ALA A 93 1.64 -4.56 -1.27
N MET A 94 0.96 -4.88 -0.17
CA MET A 94 -0.48 -5.17 -0.16
C MET A 94 -1.28 -3.96 -0.62
N THR A 95 -1.00 -2.78 -0.06
CA THR A 95 -1.70 -1.54 -0.38
C THR A 95 -1.56 -1.20 -1.87
N LEU A 96 -0.37 -1.38 -2.44
CA LEU A 96 -0.12 -1.16 -3.87
C LEU A 96 -0.88 -2.18 -4.74
N MET A 97 -0.92 -3.45 -4.32
CA MET A 97 -1.69 -4.49 -5.00
C MET A 97 -3.21 -4.23 -4.95
N GLU A 98 -3.72 -3.68 -3.86
CA GLU A 98 -5.13 -3.26 -3.76
C GLU A 98 -5.46 -2.17 -4.77
N ALA A 99 -4.61 -1.14 -4.90
CA ALA A 99 -4.76 -0.12 -5.93
C ALA A 99 -4.71 -0.69 -7.35
N TYR A 100 -3.83 -1.68 -7.60
CA TYR A 100 -3.76 -2.40 -8.87
C TYR A 100 -5.06 -3.16 -9.16
N LYS A 101 -5.62 -3.89 -8.19
CA LYS A 101 -6.91 -4.61 -8.33
C LYS A 101 -8.07 -3.68 -8.67
N LEU A 102 -8.04 -2.43 -8.21
CA LEU A 102 -9.01 -1.40 -8.55
C LEU A 102 -8.77 -0.78 -9.94
N GLY A 103 -7.81 -1.29 -10.71
CA GLY A 103 -7.52 -0.87 -12.09
C GLY A 103 -6.60 0.34 -12.21
N SER A 104 -5.87 0.70 -11.17
CA SER A 104 -4.92 1.81 -11.23
C SER A 104 -3.76 1.51 -12.16
N GLN A 105 -3.64 2.30 -13.23
CA GLN A 105 -2.50 2.21 -14.16
C GLN A 105 -1.19 2.64 -13.50
N GLU A 106 -1.24 3.60 -12.59
CA GLU A 106 -0.08 4.06 -11.85
C GLU A 106 0.46 2.95 -10.93
N ALA A 107 -0.42 2.25 -10.20
CA ALA A 107 -0.02 1.10 -9.39
C ALA A 107 0.62 0.00 -10.25
N MET A 108 0.07 -0.26 -11.44
CA MET A 108 0.66 -1.23 -12.38
C MET A 108 2.07 -0.83 -12.82
N ILE A 109 2.29 0.45 -13.11
CA ILE A 109 3.62 0.95 -13.50
C ILE A 109 4.61 0.81 -12.36
N LEU A 110 4.21 1.15 -11.14
CA LEU A 110 5.05 1.02 -9.94
C LEU A 110 5.44 -0.44 -9.69
N LEU A 111 4.49 -1.37 -9.72
CA LEU A 111 4.74 -2.80 -9.56
C LEU A 111 5.71 -3.35 -10.63
N LYS A 112 5.59 -2.92 -11.89
CA LYS A 112 6.54 -3.30 -12.94
C LYS A 112 7.94 -2.75 -12.68
N ASN A 113 8.05 -1.52 -12.22
CA ASN A 113 9.32 -0.92 -11.85
C ASN A 113 9.97 -1.68 -10.68
N ASP A 114 9.19 -2.03 -9.65
CA ASP A 114 9.66 -2.81 -8.50
C ASP A 114 10.14 -4.21 -8.93
N TRP A 115 9.44 -4.85 -9.88
CA TRP A 115 9.93 -6.09 -10.47
C TRP A 115 11.33 -5.93 -11.04
N HIS A 116 11.54 -4.93 -11.90
CA HIS A 116 12.81 -4.71 -12.57
C HIS A 116 13.94 -4.27 -11.62
N ASN A 117 13.61 -3.54 -10.56
CA ASN A 117 14.59 -3.01 -9.62
C ASN A 117 15.02 -4.02 -8.56
N SER A 118 14.12 -4.88 -8.09
CA SER A 118 14.41 -5.75 -6.94
C SER A 118 13.81 -7.15 -7.01
N VAL A 119 12.54 -7.30 -7.40
CA VAL A 119 11.81 -8.57 -7.22
C VAL A 119 12.32 -9.68 -8.13
N LYS A 120 12.76 -9.37 -9.35
CA LYS A 120 13.36 -10.36 -10.27
C LYS A 120 14.63 -11.00 -9.71
N ASP A 121 15.40 -10.27 -8.89
CA ASP A 121 16.62 -10.82 -8.29
C ASP A 121 16.26 -11.78 -7.16
N ILE A 122 15.19 -11.52 -6.41
CA ILE A 122 14.60 -12.44 -5.44
C ILE A 122 14.18 -13.74 -6.14
N ASP A 123 13.49 -13.63 -7.27
CA ASP A 123 13.08 -14.80 -8.05
C ASP A 123 14.27 -15.58 -8.61
N ALA A 124 15.31 -14.91 -9.08
CA ALA A 124 16.54 -15.55 -9.52
C ALA A 124 17.22 -16.30 -8.36
N GLN A 125 17.29 -15.73 -7.17
CA GLN A 125 17.82 -16.40 -5.98
C GLN A 125 17.01 -17.64 -5.62
N ARG A 126 15.67 -17.56 -5.64
CA ARG A 126 14.79 -18.71 -5.43
C ARG A 126 15.06 -19.83 -6.44
N LYS A 127 15.19 -19.51 -7.73
CA LYS A 127 15.41 -20.49 -8.81
C LYS A 127 16.71 -21.26 -8.67
N VAL A 128 17.73 -20.66 -8.07
CA VAL A 128 19.01 -21.35 -7.79
C VAL A 128 19.04 -22.02 -6.40
N GLY A 129 17.90 -22.05 -5.70
CA GLY A 129 17.74 -22.78 -4.44
C GLY A 129 18.14 -21.97 -3.20
N ASN A 130 18.41 -20.68 -3.32
CA ASN A 130 18.66 -19.83 -2.17
C ASN A 130 17.39 -19.65 -1.34
N ARG A 131 17.57 -19.58 -0.02
CA ARG A 131 16.46 -19.38 0.91
C ARG A 131 16.09 -17.90 0.96
N LEU A 132 14.87 -17.59 0.56
CA LEU A 132 14.29 -16.27 0.72
C LEU A 132 13.91 -15.99 2.19
N ASN A 133 13.86 -14.73 2.60
CA ASN A 133 13.22 -14.36 3.85
C ASN A 133 11.68 -14.35 3.71
N LYS A 134 10.95 -14.23 4.82
CA LYS A 134 9.48 -14.32 4.83
C LYS A 134 8.79 -13.20 4.03
N TYR A 135 9.37 -12.02 3.99
CA TYR A 135 8.81 -10.86 3.27
C TYR A 135 9.06 -10.98 1.77
N GLU A 136 10.26 -11.43 1.37
CA GLU A 136 10.59 -11.74 -0.02
C GLU A 136 9.67 -12.82 -0.59
N GLU A 137 9.40 -13.89 0.18
CA GLU A 137 8.43 -14.92 -0.22
C GLU A 137 7.03 -14.33 -0.43
N PHE A 138 6.59 -13.46 0.48
CA PHE A 138 5.27 -12.83 0.41
C PHE A 138 5.14 -11.93 -0.82
N VAL A 139 6.11 -11.04 -1.05
CA VAL A 139 6.09 -10.13 -2.19
C VAL A 139 6.16 -10.91 -3.51
N LEU A 140 7.08 -11.86 -3.63
CA LEU A 140 7.21 -12.68 -4.83
C LEU A 140 5.93 -13.48 -5.15
N ALA A 141 5.22 -13.94 -4.10
CA ALA A 141 3.95 -14.65 -4.26
C ALA A 141 2.90 -13.80 -4.99
N PHE A 142 2.84 -12.49 -4.74
CA PHE A 142 1.91 -11.60 -5.45
C PHE A 142 2.20 -11.53 -6.95
N TYR A 143 3.47 -11.44 -7.34
CA TYR A 143 3.83 -11.36 -8.76
C TYR A 143 3.40 -12.62 -9.51
N TYR A 144 3.58 -13.80 -8.91
CA TYR A 144 3.09 -15.04 -9.50
C TYR A 144 1.57 -15.19 -9.46
N HIS A 145 0.92 -14.72 -8.39
CA HIS A 145 -0.54 -14.77 -8.24
C HIS A 145 -1.25 -13.91 -9.29
N TYR A 146 -0.75 -12.70 -9.55
CA TYR A 146 -1.36 -11.78 -10.52
C TYR A 146 -0.77 -11.86 -11.92
N GLY A 147 0.36 -12.55 -12.11
CA GLY A 147 1.05 -12.64 -13.40
C GLY A 147 1.69 -11.32 -13.82
N ILE A 148 2.26 -10.57 -12.86
CA ILE A 148 2.91 -9.29 -13.14
C ILE A 148 4.37 -9.55 -13.51
N GLU A 149 4.78 -9.26 -14.77
CA GLU A 149 6.11 -9.49 -15.33
C GLU A 149 6.60 -10.96 -15.30
N VAL A 150 5.75 -11.87 -14.83
CA VAL A 150 5.97 -13.33 -14.83
C VAL A 150 4.71 -14.04 -15.33
N GLU A 151 4.86 -15.26 -15.82
CA GLU A 151 3.71 -16.13 -16.08
C GLU A 151 3.00 -16.44 -14.74
N LYS A 152 1.68 -16.32 -14.75
CA LYS A 152 0.85 -16.60 -13.58
C LYS A 152 1.02 -18.06 -13.14
N ASP A 153 1.37 -18.27 -11.86
CA ASP A 153 1.51 -19.59 -11.25
C ASP A 153 0.88 -19.59 -9.86
N GLU A 154 -0.41 -19.95 -9.80
CA GLU A 154 -1.18 -19.99 -8.55
C GLU A 154 -0.64 -21.02 -7.55
N ALA A 155 -0.12 -22.14 -8.03
CA ALA A 155 0.41 -23.18 -7.15
C ALA A 155 1.70 -22.71 -6.46
N LEU A 156 2.60 -22.09 -7.22
CA LEU A 156 3.81 -21.48 -6.67
C LEU A 156 3.47 -20.32 -5.73
N ALA A 157 2.57 -19.42 -6.13
CA ALA A 157 2.13 -18.30 -5.31
C ALA A 157 1.58 -18.78 -3.95
N LEU A 158 0.68 -19.75 -3.96
CA LEU A 158 0.08 -20.31 -2.75
C LEU A 158 1.14 -20.96 -1.84
N ASN A 159 2.13 -21.67 -2.40
CA ASN A 159 3.21 -22.25 -1.64
C ASN A 159 4.09 -21.18 -0.98
N LEU A 160 4.41 -20.10 -1.68
CA LEU A 160 5.17 -18.97 -1.17
C LEU A 160 4.40 -18.23 -0.06
N PHE A 161 3.10 -17.97 -0.24
CA PHE A 161 2.26 -17.39 0.81
C PHE A 161 2.20 -18.26 2.06
N LYS A 162 1.99 -19.58 1.91
CA LYS A 162 1.98 -20.53 3.03
C LYS A 162 3.32 -20.59 3.76
N SER A 163 4.43 -20.59 3.02
CA SER A 163 5.78 -20.56 3.59
C SER A 163 6.02 -19.28 4.40
N SER A 164 5.71 -18.14 3.81
CA SER A 164 5.81 -16.83 4.44
C SER A 164 4.97 -16.73 5.72
N ALA A 165 3.69 -17.14 5.67
CA ALA A 165 2.79 -17.16 6.82
C ALA A 165 3.31 -18.06 7.96
N LYS A 166 3.80 -19.27 7.62
CA LYS A 166 4.40 -20.21 8.58
C LYS A 166 5.63 -19.62 9.29
N ARG A 167 6.36 -18.78 8.60
CA ARG A 167 7.56 -18.08 9.12
C ARG A 167 7.24 -16.76 9.82
N GLY A 168 5.94 -16.46 10.04
CA GLY A 168 5.48 -15.33 10.83
C GLY A 168 5.31 -14.02 10.07
N CYS A 169 4.98 -14.06 8.78
CA CYS A 169 4.47 -12.91 8.05
C CYS A 169 2.96 -12.80 8.30
N ASP A 170 2.53 -11.76 9.00
CA ASP A 170 1.13 -11.59 9.39
C ASP A 170 0.27 -11.17 8.20
N GLU A 171 0.82 -10.46 7.24
CA GLU A 171 0.18 -10.09 5.98
C GLU A 171 -0.13 -11.33 5.14
N ALA A 172 0.80 -12.29 5.08
CA ALA A 172 0.56 -13.56 4.41
C ALA A 172 -0.56 -14.36 5.08
N LYS A 173 -0.64 -14.35 6.43
CA LYS A 173 -1.74 -14.98 7.16
C LYS A 173 -3.08 -14.33 6.85
N LYS A 174 -3.14 -12.99 6.82
CA LYS A 174 -4.34 -12.23 6.44
C LYS A 174 -4.76 -12.55 5.02
N PHE A 175 -3.81 -12.53 4.07
CA PHE A 175 -4.08 -12.81 2.66
C PHE A 175 -4.67 -14.21 2.45
N LEU A 176 -4.11 -15.24 3.09
CA LEU A 176 -4.60 -16.62 3.02
C LEU A 176 -5.99 -16.83 3.67
N GLN A 177 -6.52 -15.87 4.43
CA GLN A 177 -7.86 -15.92 5.01
C GLN A 177 -8.92 -15.29 4.10
N LEU A 178 -8.52 -14.59 3.04
CA LEU A 178 -9.44 -14.02 2.08
C LEU A 178 -10.21 -15.11 1.33
N PRO A 179 -11.51 -14.91 1.01
CA PRO A 179 -12.34 -15.92 0.34
C PRO A 179 -11.76 -16.41 -0.98
N ASP A 180 -11.21 -15.50 -1.76
CA ASP A 180 -10.69 -15.71 -3.12
C ASP A 180 -9.44 -16.60 -3.16
N VAL A 181 -8.78 -16.82 -2.01
CA VAL A 181 -7.53 -17.58 -1.89
C VAL A 181 -7.75 -18.98 -1.32
N LYS A 182 -8.94 -19.25 -0.76
CA LYS A 182 -9.26 -20.54 -0.10
C LYS A 182 -9.70 -21.63 -1.06
N GLU A 183 -10.07 -21.30 -2.29
CA GLU A 183 -10.66 -22.21 -3.26
C GLU A 183 -9.67 -22.75 -4.33
N GLY A 184 -8.36 -22.58 -4.09
CA GLY A 184 -7.30 -23.06 -4.99
C GLY A 184 -6.64 -24.38 -4.51
#